data_4ebbf71b9b108b883b9b76e92c801f4e
#
_entry.id   4ebbf71b9b108b883b9b76e92c801f4e
#
_cell.length_a   1.000
_cell.length_b   1.000
_cell.length_c   1.000
_cell.angle_alpha   90.00
_cell.angle_beta   90.00
_cell.angle_gamma   90.00
#
_symmetry.space_group_name_H-M   'P 1'
#
loop_
_entity.id
_entity.type
_entity.pdbx_description
1 polymer ?
#
loop_
_entity_poly.entity_id
_entity_poly.type
_entity_poly.pdbx_seq_one_letter_code
_entity_poly.pdbx_strand_id
1 'polypeptide(L)'
;MKTSCKPQSILYPQPVLVIASYDKEGHADAMVAAWGGIYDTNQIGFMLDHRHQTTENIRAASAFTVSMATVGTMAESDYFGCVSEKAAAGKIGHVGFHVVKSEHVEAPVITEYPLTFECKVSKVTQVGEEGIPSLLKTFVCCHNLFDFKMMVQRYE
;
A
#
# COMPACT_ATOMS: atom_id res chain seq x y z
N MET A 1 -29.68 -12.23 -20.86
CA MET A 1 -30.44 -11.10 -20.32
C MET A 1 -29.47 -10.14 -19.62
N LYS A 2 -29.47 -8.85 -19.92
CA LYS A 2 -28.61 -7.84 -19.27
C LYS A 2 -29.43 -7.15 -18.19
N THR A 3 -28.86 -7.01 -16.99
CA THR A 3 -29.49 -6.33 -15.87
C THR A 3 -28.74 -5.02 -15.58
N SER A 4 -29.47 -3.93 -15.39
CA SER A 4 -28.90 -2.65 -15.00
C SER A 4 -28.62 -2.64 -13.50
N CYS A 5 -27.44 -2.20 -13.10
CA CYS A 5 -27.03 -2.03 -11.72
C CYS A 5 -26.85 -0.56 -11.38
N LYS A 6 -27.03 -0.20 -10.11
CA LYS A 6 -26.64 1.12 -9.62
C LYS A 6 -25.14 1.32 -9.74
N PRO A 7 -24.63 2.56 -9.85
CA PRO A 7 -23.19 2.82 -9.86
C PRO A 7 -22.49 2.16 -8.66
N GLN A 8 -21.46 1.37 -8.92
CA GLN A 8 -20.71 0.62 -7.91
C GLN A 8 -19.25 0.52 -8.37
N SER A 9 -18.32 0.39 -7.42
CA SER A 9 -16.91 0.17 -7.68
C SER A 9 -16.65 -1.31 -8.01
N ILE A 10 -17.15 -1.78 -9.15
CA ILE A 10 -17.05 -3.17 -9.58
C ILE A 10 -16.04 -3.25 -10.72
N LEU A 11 -14.77 -3.43 -10.38
CA LEU A 11 -13.70 -3.69 -11.32
C LEU A 11 -12.84 -4.84 -10.78
N TYR A 12 -13.13 -6.06 -11.22
CA TYR A 12 -12.47 -7.27 -10.74
C TYR A 12 -11.95 -8.14 -11.91
N PRO A 13 -10.88 -8.92 -11.71
CA PRO A 13 -10.05 -9.01 -10.49
C PRO A 13 -9.12 -7.82 -10.33
N GLN A 14 -8.76 -7.51 -9.06
CA GLN A 14 -7.73 -6.54 -8.73
C GLN A 14 -6.66 -7.20 -7.86
N PRO A 15 -5.39 -6.80 -7.98
CA PRO A 15 -4.34 -7.28 -7.09
C PRO A 15 -4.60 -6.78 -5.67
N VAL A 16 -4.28 -7.59 -4.67
CA VAL A 16 -4.24 -7.16 -3.27
C VAL A 16 -2.87 -6.55 -3.03
N LEU A 17 -2.84 -5.22 -2.92
CA LEU A 17 -1.62 -4.44 -2.74
C LEU A 17 -1.47 -4.08 -1.27
N VAL A 18 -0.31 -4.40 -0.70
CA VAL A 18 0.07 -4.04 0.66
C VAL A 18 1.10 -2.93 0.60
N ILE A 19 0.72 -1.76 1.14
CA ILE A 19 1.61 -0.60 1.23
C ILE A 19 2.26 -0.60 2.60
N ALA A 20 3.57 -0.39 2.67
CA ALA A 20 4.29 -0.22 3.93
C ALA A 20 5.13 1.07 3.93
N SER A 21 5.17 1.74 5.07
CA SER A 21 5.88 3.00 5.28
C SER A 21 6.39 3.12 6.71
N TYR A 22 7.42 3.94 6.92
CA TYR A 22 7.84 4.33 8.28
C TYR A 22 7.05 5.55 8.77
N ASP A 23 6.75 5.57 10.06
CA ASP A 23 6.33 6.78 10.74
C ASP A 23 7.54 7.69 11.05
N LYS A 24 7.29 8.80 11.74
CA LYS A 24 8.33 9.79 12.10
C LYS A 24 9.34 9.26 13.11
N GLU A 25 8.96 8.26 13.87
CA GLU A 25 9.77 7.58 14.88
C GLU A 25 10.53 6.39 14.31
N GLY A 26 10.27 6.03 13.03
CA GLY A 26 10.91 4.91 12.35
C GLY A 26 10.20 3.57 12.55
N HIS A 27 8.98 3.55 13.10
CA HIS A 27 8.19 2.33 13.20
C HIS A 27 7.54 2.01 11.85
N ALA A 28 7.56 0.73 11.49
CA ALA A 28 6.96 0.27 10.26
C ALA A 28 5.45 0.07 10.42
N ASP A 29 4.68 0.63 9.50
CA ASP A 29 3.24 0.42 9.36
C ASP A 29 2.93 -0.17 7.99
N ALA A 30 1.88 -0.98 7.90
CA ALA A 30 1.39 -1.56 6.66
C ALA A 30 -0.14 -1.48 6.55
N MET A 31 -0.66 -1.32 5.34
CA MET A 31 -2.09 -1.34 5.06
C MET A 31 -2.38 -1.99 3.71
N VAL A 32 -3.58 -2.52 3.52
CA VAL A 32 -4.06 -2.93 2.21
C VAL A 32 -4.65 -1.74 1.45
N ALA A 33 -4.21 -1.56 0.21
CA ALA A 33 -4.74 -0.56 -0.71
C ALA A 33 -5.68 -1.22 -1.72
N ALA A 34 -6.99 -1.02 -1.55
CA ALA A 34 -7.99 -1.57 -2.45
C ALA A 34 -8.06 -0.84 -3.81
N TRP A 35 -7.66 0.43 -3.86
CA TRP A 35 -7.77 1.27 -5.05
C TRP A 35 -6.41 1.73 -5.51
N GLY A 36 -5.67 0.82 -6.15
CA GLY A 36 -4.36 1.08 -6.73
C GLY A 36 -4.16 0.32 -8.04
N GLY A 37 -3.24 0.80 -8.85
CA GLY A 37 -2.92 0.16 -10.12
C GLY A 37 -1.89 0.93 -10.93
N ILE A 38 -1.63 0.44 -12.13
CA ILE A 38 -0.72 1.05 -13.08
C ILE A 38 -1.26 2.45 -13.45
N TYR A 39 -0.42 3.45 -13.30
CA TYR A 39 -0.73 4.83 -13.70
C TYR A 39 0.00 5.22 -14.98
N ASP A 40 1.26 4.80 -15.13
CA ASP A 40 2.08 4.97 -16.33
C ASP A 40 3.14 3.86 -16.40
N THR A 41 4.03 3.86 -17.37
CA THR A 41 5.03 2.82 -17.66
C THR A 41 5.83 2.40 -16.42
N ASN A 42 6.23 3.35 -15.58
CA ASN A 42 6.98 3.11 -14.34
C ASN A 42 6.31 3.76 -13.11
N GLN A 43 5.01 4.00 -13.19
CA GLN A 43 4.25 4.67 -12.14
C GLN A 43 3.06 3.83 -11.68
N ILE A 44 2.86 3.81 -10.38
CA ILE A 44 1.70 3.22 -9.72
C ILE A 44 0.94 4.34 -9.02
N GLY A 45 -0.38 4.35 -9.16
CA GLY A 45 -1.26 5.32 -8.52
C GLY A 45 -2.17 4.66 -7.50
N PHE A 46 -2.43 5.37 -6.40
CA PHE A 46 -3.32 4.92 -5.33
C PHE A 46 -4.31 5.99 -4.93
N MET A 47 -5.51 5.56 -4.60
CA MET A 47 -6.51 6.41 -3.95
C MET A 47 -6.65 5.96 -2.49
N LEU A 48 -6.08 6.73 -1.57
CA LEU A 48 -6.01 6.41 -0.14
C LEU A 48 -6.92 7.33 0.67
N ASP A 49 -7.44 6.84 1.77
CA ASP A 49 -8.13 7.70 2.74
C ASP A 49 -7.08 8.55 3.48
N HIS A 50 -7.31 9.85 3.56
CA HIS A 50 -6.41 10.81 4.19
C HIS A 50 -6.22 10.57 5.70
N ARG A 51 -7.15 9.84 6.34
CA ARG A 51 -7.15 9.55 7.78
C ARG A 51 -6.28 8.35 8.17
N HIS A 52 -5.87 7.52 7.20
CA HIS A 52 -5.02 6.37 7.47
C HIS A 52 -3.63 6.80 7.91
N GLN A 53 -3.08 6.14 8.94
CA GLN A 53 -1.72 6.41 9.42
C GLN A 53 -0.70 6.25 8.29
N THR A 54 -0.81 5.18 7.51
CA THR A 54 0.07 4.94 6.36
C THR A 54 0.04 6.09 5.35
N THR A 55 -1.14 6.72 5.12
CA THR A 55 -1.25 7.89 4.23
C THR A 55 -0.50 9.11 4.81
N GLU A 56 -0.60 9.33 6.11
CA GLU A 56 0.15 10.39 6.80
C GLU A 56 1.66 10.13 6.70
N ASN A 57 2.10 8.89 6.91
CA ASN A 57 3.49 8.47 6.82
C ASN A 57 4.06 8.70 5.42
N ILE A 58 3.35 8.25 4.37
CA ILE A 58 3.75 8.45 2.97
C ILE A 58 3.92 9.93 2.63
N ARG A 59 3.03 10.78 3.10
CA ARG A 59 3.13 12.23 2.88
C ARG A 59 4.34 12.85 3.57
N ALA A 60 4.71 12.33 4.73
CA ALA A 60 5.86 12.82 5.50
C ALA A 60 7.20 12.31 4.93
N ALA A 61 7.29 11.00 4.66
CA ALA A 61 8.52 10.36 4.20
C ALA A 61 8.76 10.50 2.69
N SER A 62 7.71 10.73 1.90
CA SER A 62 7.74 10.72 0.43
C SER A 62 8.27 9.40 -0.16
N ALA A 63 8.23 8.32 0.59
CA ALA A 63 8.70 6.99 0.24
C ALA A 63 7.83 5.91 0.89
N PHE A 64 7.65 4.79 0.19
CA PHE A 64 6.93 3.61 0.68
C PHE A 64 7.26 2.40 -0.17
N THR A 65 6.86 1.22 0.29
CA THR A 65 6.92 0.01 -0.52
C THR A 65 5.51 -0.48 -0.84
N VAL A 66 5.40 -1.22 -1.95
CA VAL A 66 4.17 -1.87 -2.39
C VAL A 66 4.46 -3.33 -2.63
N SER A 67 3.86 -4.19 -1.84
CA SER A 67 3.98 -5.64 -1.98
C SER A 67 2.70 -6.25 -2.54
N MET A 68 2.82 -7.37 -3.23
CA MET A 68 1.68 -8.14 -3.71
C MET A 68 1.41 -9.31 -2.78
N ALA A 69 0.18 -9.37 -2.24
CA ALA A 69 -0.26 -10.50 -1.45
C ALA A 69 -0.44 -11.75 -2.32
N THR A 70 -0.22 -12.90 -1.70
CA THR A 70 -0.44 -14.23 -2.28
C THR A 70 -1.45 -15.02 -1.46
N VAL A 71 -1.83 -16.18 -1.93
CA VAL A 71 -2.68 -17.10 -1.16
C VAL A 71 -2.05 -17.43 0.20
N GLY A 72 -0.71 -17.59 0.22
CA GLY A 72 0.03 -17.92 1.45
C GLY A 72 0.14 -16.78 2.45
N THR A 73 -0.12 -15.53 2.04
CA THR A 73 -0.03 -14.33 2.91
C THR A 73 -1.39 -13.62 3.05
N MET A 74 -2.47 -14.30 2.65
CA MET A 74 -3.80 -13.67 2.54
C MET A 74 -4.36 -13.24 3.90
N ALA A 75 -4.25 -14.10 4.91
CA ALA A 75 -4.81 -13.82 6.24
C ALA A 75 -4.12 -12.64 6.92
N GLU A 76 -2.80 -12.58 6.85
CA GLU A 76 -1.98 -11.50 7.39
C GLU A 76 -2.23 -10.19 6.64
N SER A 77 -2.37 -10.27 5.32
CA SER A 77 -2.70 -9.11 4.50
C SER A 77 -4.10 -8.56 4.83
N ASP A 78 -5.09 -9.42 5.03
CA ASP A 78 -6.43 -9.01 5.46
C ASP A 78 -6.38 -8.33 6.84
N TYR A 79 -5.61 -8.88 7.78
CA TYR A 79 -5.38 -8.24 9.07
C TYR A 79 -4.82 -6.81 8.92
N PHE A 80 -3.85 -6.57 8.03
CA PHE A 80 -3.33 -5.23 7.77
C PHE A 80 -4.37 -4.27 7.17
N GLY A 81 -5.36 -4.81 6.46
CA GLY A 81 -6.48 -4.04 5.93
C GLY A 81 -7.54 -3.69 6.97
N CYS A 82 -7.71 -4.53 7.98
CA CYS A 82 -8.77 -4.40 9.00
C CYS A 82 -8.30 -3.67 10.26
N VAL A 83 -7.01 -3.72 10.59
CA VAL A 83 -6.46 -3.21 11.85
C VAL A 83 -5.57 -1.99 11.60
N SER A 84 -5.91 -0.89 12.26
CA SER A 84 -5.09 0.33 12.23
C SER A 84 -3.86 0.20 13.14
N GLU A 85 -2.71 0.72 12.71
CA GLU A 85 -1.51 0.84 13.57
C GLU A 85 -1.78 1.64 14.85
N LYS A 86 -2.66 2.64 14.78
CA LYS A 86 -3.10 3.41 15.96
C LYS A 86 -3.80 2.55 17.03
N ALA A 87 -4.43 1.43 16.61
CA ALA A 87 -5.12 0.51 17.52
C ALA A 87 -4.24 -0.67 17.95
N ALA A 88 -3.28 -1.07 17.13
CA ALA A 88 -2.39 -2.20 17.39
C ALA A 88 -0.97 -1.88 16.88
N ALA A 89 -0.22 -1.16 17.69
CA ALA A 89 1.16 -0.79 17.37
C ALA A 89 2.03 -2.04 17.15
N GLY A 90 2.83 -2.03 16.07
CA GLY A 90 3.67 -3.18 15.70
C GLY A 90 2.91 -4.34 15.07
N LYS A 91 1.78 -4.08 14.44
CA LYS A 91 0.88 -5.10 13.86
C LYS A 91 1.55 -6.06 12.87
N ILE A 92 2.63 -5.62 12.18
CA ILE A 92 3.40 -6.48 11.27
C ILE A 92 4.03 -7.64 12.06
N GLY A 93 4.65 -7.35 13.20
CA GLY A 93 5.22 -8.37 14.09
C GLY A 93 4.18 -9.26 14.76
N HIS A 94 2.96 -8.76 14.99
CA HIS A 94 1.88 -9.55 15.61
C HIS A 94 1.46 -10.76 14.76
N VAL A 95 1.61 -10.67 13.45
CA VAL A 95 1.32 -11.78 12.53
C VAL A 95 2.56 -12.62 12.21
N GLY A 96 3.68 -12.35 12.86
CA GLY A 96 4.93 -13.08 12.64
C GLY A 96 5.70 -12.67 11.39
N PHE A 97 5.35 -11.53 10.77
CA PHE A 97 6.06 -11.01 9.61
C PHE A 97 7.26 -10.15 10.03
N HIS A 98 8.27 -10.12 9.17
CA HIS A 98 9.54 -9.46 9.41
C HIS A 98 9.71 -8.26 8.47
N VAL A 99 10.41 -7.26 8.98
CA VAL A 99 10.69 -6.02 8.27
C VAL A 99 12.19 -5.84 8.13
N VAL A 100 12.63 -5.51 6.93
CA VAL A 100 13.97 -5.00 6.65
C VAL A 100 13.87 -3.60 6.04
N LYS A 101 14.94 -2.84 6.15
CA LYS A 101 15.02 -1.53 5.48
C LYS A 101 15.20 -1.74 3.98
N SER A 102 14.49 -0.96 3.15
CA SER A 102 14.73 -0.89 1.71
C SER A 102 16.15 -0.41 1.41
N GLU A 103 16.75 -0.94 0.35
CA GLU A 103 18.07 -0.52 -0.12
C GLU A 103 18.01 0.82 -0.87
N HIS A 104 16.86 1.19 -1.42
CA HIS A 104 16.75 2.29 -2.39
C HIS A 104 15.88 3.45 -1.93
N VAL A 105 14.99 3.21 -0.97
CA VAL A 105 14.09 4.26 -0.43
C VAL A 105 14.01 4.18 1.09
N GLU A 106 13.64 5.25 1.73
CA GLU A 106 13.42 5.28 3.18
C GLU A 106 12.07 4.66 3.53
N ALA A 107 11.96 3.33 3.38
CA ALA A 107 10.71 2.60 3.61
C ALA A 107 10.99 1.15 4.05
N PRO A 108 10.05 0.51 4.77
CA PRO A 108 10.17 -0.88 5.19
C PRO A 108 9.82 -1.83 4.05
N VAL A 109 10.55 -2.95 3.96
CA VAL A 109 10.23 -4.10 3.10
C VAL A 109 9.78 -5.24 4.01
N ILE A 110 8.59 -5.78 3.77
CA ILE A 110 8.08 -6.97 4.46
C ILE A 110 8.56 -8.19 3.69
N THR A 111 9.36 -9.05 4.34
CA THR A 111 10.15 -10.10 3.69
C THR A 111 9.33 -11.29 3.21
N GLU A 112 8.13 -11.49 3.75
CA GLU A 112 7.24 -12.61 3.41
C GLU A 112 6.52 -12.43 2.07
N TYR A 113 6.53 -11.24 1.50
CA TYR A 113 5.96 -11.01 0.17
C TYR A 113 6.97 -11.31 -0.94
N PRO A 114 6.58 -12.08 -1.95
CA PRO A 114 7.50 -12.50 -3.02
C PRO A 114 7.86 -11.39 -4.00
N LEU A 115 7.05 -10.34 -4.05
CA LEU A 115 7.27 -9.18 -4.93
C LEU A 115 6.96 -7.90 -4.17
N THR A 116 7.95 -7.01 -4.14
CA THR A 116 7.84 -5.69 -3.53
C THR A 116 8.42 -4.62 -4.46
N PHE A 117 7.67 -3.56 -4.67
CA PHE A 117 8.11 -2.36 -5.37
C PHE A 117 8.58 -1.32 -4.36
N GLU A 118 9.73 -0.74 -4.58
CA GLU A 118 10.28 0.37 -3.80
C GLU A 118 9.93 1.67 -4.49
N CYS A 119 9.12 2.49 -3.83
CA CYS A 119 8.43 3.61 -4.43
C CYS A 119 8.84 4.95 -3.84
N LYS A 120 9.12 5.92 -4.71
CA LYS A 120 9.27 7.32 -4.34
C LYS A 120 8.05 8.11 -4.84
N VAL A 121 7.45 8.89 -3.95
CA VAL A 121 6.29 9.72 -4.29
C VAL A 121 6.67 10.76 -5.33
N SER A 122 5.93 10.79 -6.44
CA SER A 122 6.07 11.81 -7.49
C SER A 122 5.02 12.90 -7.36
N LYS A 123 3.81 12.53 -6.92
CA LYS A 123 2.70 13.46 -6.80
C LYS A 123 1.73 13.03 -5.70
N VAL A 124 1.28 13.99 -4.92
CA VAL A 124 0.18 13.83 -3.95
C VAL A 124 -0.87 14.89 -4.27
N THR A 125 -2.11 14.47 -4.45
CA THR A 125 -3.23 15.37 -4.74
C THR A 125 -4.42 14.98 -3.87
N GLN A 126 -5.03 15.96 -3.22
CA GLN A 126 -6.31 15.74 -2.55
C GLN A 126 -7.44 15.75 -3.57
N VAL A 127 -8.32 14.76 -3.48
CA VAL A 127 -9.47 14.59 -4.37
C VAL A 127 -10.71 14.43 -3.50
N GLY A 128 -11.77 15.15 -3.83
CA GLY A 128 -13.03 15.13 -3.09
C GLY A 128 -13.50 16.54 -2.73
N GLU A 129 -14.61 16.63 -2.02
CA GLU A 129 -15.20 17.90 -1.61
C GLU A 129 -14.60 18.37 -0.28
N GLU A 130 -14.11 19.62 -0.25
CA GLU A 130 -13.69 20.27 0.98
C GLU A 130 -14.89 20.38 1.96
N GLY A 131 -14.66 20.04 3.22
CA GLY A 131 -15.70 20.08 4.26
C GLY A 131 -16.46 18.78 4.45
N ILE A 132 -16.28 17.75 3.62
CA ILE A 132 -16.84 16.42 3.81
C ILE A 132 -15.69 15.40 3.99
N PRO A 133 -15.23 15.15 5.22
CA PRO A 133 -14.05 14.30 5.48
C PRO A 133 -14.17 12.87 4.94
N SER A 134 -15.39 12.32 4.88
CA SER A 134 -15.64 10.98 4.36
C SER A 134 -15.44 10.85 2.83
N LEU A 135 -15.47 11.96 2.11
CA LEU A 135 -15.26 12.02 0.66
C LEU A 135 -13.83 12.46 0.30
N LEU A 136 -13.05 12.96 1.26
CA LEU A 136 -11.71 13.41 1.00
C LEU A 136 -10.76 12.21 0.88
N LYS A 137 -10.19 12.04 -0.30
CA LYS A 137 -9.19 11.02 -0.63
C LYS A 137 -7.87 11.66 -0.99
N THR A 138 -6.80 10.95 -0.79
CA THR A 138 -5.46 11.34 -1.23
C THR A 138 -5.06 10.48 -2.41
N PHE A 139 -4.89 11.08 -3.58
CA PHE A 139 -4.26 10.42 -4.72
C PHE A 139 -2.75 10.50 -4.55
N VAL A 140 -2.10 9.35 -4.53
CA VAL A 140 -0.65 9.21 -4.47
C VAL A 140 -0.19 8.56 -5.75
N CYS A 141 0.68 9.24 -6.50
CA CYS A 141 1.39 8.66 -7.62
C CYS A 141 2.86 8.51 -7.22
N CYS A 142 3.46 7.38 -7.51
CA CYS A 142 4.86 7.13 -7.24
C CYS A 142 5.58 6.58 -8.45
N HIS A 143 6.88 6.89 -8.55
CA HIS A 143 7.78 6.22 -9.46
C HIS A 143 8.31 4.96 -8.78
N ASN A 144 8.28 3.84 -9.49
CA ASN A 144 9.08 2.68 -9.18
C ASN A 144 10.52 2.99 -9.62
N LEU A 145 11.45 3.01 -8.69
CA LEU A 145 12.80 3.55 -8.91
C LEU A 145 13.77 2.59 -9.61
N PHE A 146 13.43 1.31 -9.80
CA PHE A 146 14.40 0.34 -10.29
C PHE A 146 13.85 -0.67 -11.29
N ASP A 147 14.73 -1.06 -12.21
CA ASP A 147 14.58 -2.25 -13.01
C ASP A 147 14.25 -3.45 -12.12
N PHE A 148 13.21 -4.17 -12.48
CA PHE A 148 12.63 -5.32 -11.80
C PHE A 148 13.71 -6.21 -11.16
N LYS A 149 14.06 -5.95 -9.90
CA LYS A 149 14.66 -6.97 -9.05
C LYS A 149 13.51 -7.75 -8.44
N MET A 150 12.95 -8.66 -9.22
CA MET A 150 12.00 -9.64 -8.74
C MET A 150 12.76 -10.51 -7.74
N MET A 151 12.55 -10.30 -6.44
CA MET A 151 12.93 -11.29 -5.44
C MET A 151 11.94 -12.45 -5.61
N VAL A 152 12.19 -13.28 -6.63
CA VAL A 152 11.51 -14.56 -6.76
C VAL A 152 12.08 -15.45 -5.68
N GLN A 153 11.38 -15.59 -4.56
CA GLN A 153 11.59 -16.76 -3.72
C GLN A 153 11.29 -17.98 -4.57
N ARG A 154 12.33 -18.69 -4.97
CA ARG A 154 12.18 -20.03 -5.54
C ARG A 154 11.66 -20.91 -4.41
N TYR A 155 10.42 -21.31 -4.51
CA TYR A 155 9.92 -22.43 -3.73
C TYR A 155 10.63 -23.68 -4.29
N GLU A 156 11.61 -24.22 -3.55
CA GLU A 156 12.14 -25.58 -3.74
C GLU A 156 11.15 -26.59 -3.20
#